data_2fac0e6ef48b0c5551dee6120fb682f1
#
_entry.id   2fac0e6ef48b0c5551dee6120fb682f1
#
_cell.length_a   1.000
_cell.length_b   1.000
_cell.length_c   1.000
_cell.angle_alpha   90.00
_cell.angle_beta   90.00
_cell.angle_gamma   90.00
#
_symmetry.space_group_name_H-M   'P 1'
#
loop_
_entity.id
_entity.type
_entity.pdbx_description
1 polymer ?
#
loop_
_entity_poly.entity_id
_entity_poly.type
_entity_poly.pdbx_seq_one_letter_code
_entity_poly.pdbx_strand_id
1 'polypeptide(L)'
;ETKFHTYHHVREQSQELFGFSSLAAKKLFELLITVQGIGPKAALAILSLGSAEQVRNAIANSDAAYITKASGVGKKSAERVVVDLSDKVGLPTHYGSAEPVQAALNTNDEALEALMALGYTLADATTALDGIDPKLPTNQRITEALKNRGK
;
A
#
# COMPACT_ATOMS: atom_id res chain seq x y z
N GLU A 1 -20.70 -1.38 -11.88
CA GLU A 1 -20.68 -1.23 -10.42
C GLU A 1 -19.24 -1.03 -9.98
N THR A 2 -18.96 0.08 -9.27
CA THR A 2 -17.60 0.41 -8.83
C THR A 2 -17.52 0.22 -7.32
N LYS A 3 -16.55 -0.58 -6.86
CA LYS A 3 -16.33 -0.85 -5.42
C LYS A 3 -15.26 0.09 -4.90
N PHE A 4 -15.53 0.74 -3.77
CA PHE A 4 -14.57 1.57 -3.06
C PHE A 4 -14.31 1.02 -1.66
N HIS A 5 -13.05 1.05 -1.23
CA HIS A 5 -12.67 0.84 0.16
C HIS A 5 -12.70 2.18 0.88
N THR A 6 -13.46 2.31 1.95
CA THR A 6 -13.66 3.60 2.62
C THR A 6 -12.96 3.65 3.98
N TYR A 7 -12.49 4.83 4.33
CA TYR A 7 -12.01 5.18 5.66
C TYR A 7 -12.85 6.33 6.23
N HIS A 8 -13.44 6.12 7.39
CA HIS A 8 -14.26 7.12 8.09
C HIS A 8 -13.41 7.82 9.13
N HIS A 9 -13.12 9.09 8.89
CA HIS A 9 -12.37 9.95 9.80
C HIS A 9 -13.34 10.76 10.66
N VAL A 10 -13.34 10.50 11.95
CA VAL A 10 -14.22 11.17 12.91
C VAL A 10 -13.41 12.06 13.82
N ARG A 11 -13.79 13.33 13.93
CA ARG A 11 -13.29 14.31 14.89
C ARG A 11 -14.47 14.90 15.67
N GLU A 12 -14.21 15.60 16.77
CA GLU A 12 -15.26 16.19 17.61
C GLU A 12 -16.24 17.10 16.84
N GLN A 13 -15.78 17.77 15.78
CA GLN A 13 -16.57 18.74 15.02
C GLN A 13 -16.71 18.42 13.53
N SER A 14 -16.16 17.30 13.05
CA SER A 14 -16.24 16.92 11.64
C SER A 14 -16.18 15.40 11.44
N GLN A 15 -16.90 14.95 10.42
CA GLN A 15 -16.82 13.58 9.92
C GLN A 15 -16.51 13.65 8.43
N GLU A 16 -15.48 12.93 8.01
CA GLU A 16 -15.04 12.88 6.62
C GLU A 16 -14.93 11.42 6.18
N LEU A 17 -15.36 11.12 4.95
CA LEU A 17 -15.29 9.81 4.36
C LEU A 17 -14.31 9.85 3.20
N PHE A 18 -13.27 9.02 3.24
CA PHE A 18 -12.28 8.89 2.19
C PHE A 18 -12.46 7.55 1.47
N GLY A 19 -12.48 7.57 0.12
CA GLY A 19 -12.66 6.39 -0.71
C GLY A 19 -11.39 6.06 -1.49
N PHE A 20 -11.06 4.77 -1.57
CA PHE A 20 -9.89 4.25 -2.27
C PHE A 20 -10.29 3.16 -3.24
N SER A 21 -9.64 3.12 -4.41
CA SER A 21 -9.87 2.10 -5.43
C SER A 21 -9.29 0.73 -5.04
N SER A 22 -8.33 0.70 -4.09
CA SER A 22 -7.71 -0.54 -3.62
C SER A 22 -7.54 -0.55 -2.10
N LEU A 23 -7.52 -1.75 -1.53
CA LEU A 23 -7.25 -1.95 -0.10
C LEU A 23 -5.81 -1.54 0.25
N ALA A 24 -4.86 -1.73 -0.67
CA ALA A 24 -3.47 -1.31 -0.50
C ALA A 24 -3.36 0.21 -0.31
N ALA A 25 -4.05 0.99 -1.15
CA ALA A 25 -4.10 2.45 -1.02
C ALA A 25 -4.76 2.88 0.29
N LYS A 26 -5.86 2.23 0.69
CA LYS A 26 -6.50 2.49 1.98
C LYS A 26 -5.57 2.23 3.16
N LYS A 27 -4.91 1.05 3.20
CA LYS A 27 -3.98 0.71 4.28
C LYS A 27 -2.79 1.67 4.35
N LEU A 28 -2.23 2.05 3.20
CA LEU A 28 -1.15 3.03 3.16
C LEU A 28 -1.61 4.41 3.64
N PHE A 29 -2.83 4.83 3.31
CA PHE A 29 -3.45 6.04 3.85
C PHE A 29 -3.55 5.99 5.37
N GLU A 30 -4.04 4.88 5.92
CA GLU A 30 -4.17 4.68 7.37
C GLU A 30 -2.81 4.76 8.08
N LEU A 31 -1.74 4.22 7.50
CA LEU A 31 -0.39 4.36 8.00
C LEU A 31 0.11 5.82 7.95
N LEU A 32 -0.08 6.50 6.81
CA LEU A 32 0.36 7.87 6.63
C LEU A 32 -0.24 8.83 7.67
N ILE A 33 -1.53 8.71 7.97
CA ILE A 33 -2.19 9.58 8.96
C ILE A 33 -1.78 9.29 10.40
N THR A 34 -1.07 8.21 10.70
CA THR A 34 -0.47 7.97 12.02
C THR A 34 0.79 8.80 12.26
N VAL A 35 1.41 9.31 11.18
CA VAL A 35 2.63 10.11 11.27
C VAL A 35 2.29 11.52 11.73
N GLN A 36 2.98 11.99 12.76
CA GLN A 36 2.74 13.34 13.30
C GLN A 36 3.03 14.41 12.23
N GLY A 37 2.05 15.27 11.98
CA GLY A 37 2.12 16.33 10.98
C GLY A 37 1.61 15.93 9.60
N ILE A 38 1.16 14.68 9.42
CA ILE A 38 0.48 14.22 8.22
C ILE A 38 -1.01 14.05 8.51
N GLY A 39 -1.80 14.98 8.02
CA GLY A 39 -3.27 14.86 8.05
C GLY A 39 -3.82 14.17 6.81
N PRO A 40 -5.15 13.96 6.74
CA PRO A 40 -5.80 13.30 5.60
C PRO A 40 -5.48 13.94 4.25
N LYS A 41 -5.45 15.26 4.15
CA LYS A 41 -5.12 15.99 2.90
C LYS A 41 -3.69 15.72 2.44
N ALA A 42 -2.72 15.76 3.36
CA ALA A 42 -1.33 15.46 3.06
C ALA A 42 -1.14 13.99 2.68
N ALA A 43 -1.81 13.07 3.36
CA ALA A 43 -1.79 11.65 3.03
C ALA A 43 -2.33 11.36 1.62
N LEU A 44 -3.45 11.99 1.24
CA LEU A 44 -3.98 11.90 -0.12
C LEU A 44 -3.02 12.49 -1.17
N ALA A 45 -2.39 13.64 -0.87
CA ALA A 45 -1.39 14.24 -1.75
C ALA A 45 -0.19 13.30 -1.97
N ILE A 46 0.28 12.63 -0.92
CA ILE A 46 1.34 11.61 -1.02
C ILE A 46 0.89 10.44 -1.89
N LEU A 47 -0.31 9.91 -1.67
CA LEU A 47 -0.86 8.82 -2.48
C LEU A 47 -1.12 9.20 -3.94
N SER A 48 -1.25 10.48 -4.24
CA SER A 48 -1.41 10.99 -5.61
C SER A 48 -0.09 11.12 -6.39
N LEU A 49 1.06 10.88 -5.76
CA LEU A 49 2.37 10.92 -6.43
C LEU A 49 2.57 9.76 -7.41
N GLY A 50 1.87 8.66 -7.21
CA GLY A 50 1.97 7.48 -8.03
C GLY A 50 1.06 6.36 -7.54
N SER A 51 1.31 5.14 -7.98
CA SER A 51 0.61 3.98 -7.44
C SER A 51 0.94 3.77 -5.95
N ALA A 52 0.03 3.12 -5.22
CA ALA A 52 0.29 2.77 -3.80
C ALA A 52 1.61 2.02 -3.62
N GLU A 53 1.98 1.19 -4.60
CA GLU A 53 3.24 0.45 -4.63
C GLU A 53 4.45 1.38 -4.77
N GLN A 54 4.40 2.35 -5.67
CA GLN A 54 5.49 3.33 -5.86
C GLN A 54 5.70 4.16 -4.59
N VAL A 55 4.62 4.63 -3.98
CA VAL A 55 4.69 5.39 -2.73
C VAL A 55 5.25 4.52 -1.60
N ARG A 56 4.78 3.27 -1.49
CA ARG A 56 5.28 2.31 -0.50
C ARG A 56 6.79 2.07 -0.67
N ASN A 57 7.24 1.83 -1.90
CA ASN A 57 8.67 1.61 -2.19
C ASN A 57 9.52 2.84 -1.89
N ALA A 58 9.04 4.03 -2.18
CA ALA A 58 9.73 5.27 -1.81
C ALA A 58 9.92 5.37 -0.28
N ILE A 59 8.88 5.03 0.50
CA ILE A 59 8.97 5.00 1.96
C ILE A 59 9.95 3.92 2.43
N ALA A 60 9.85 2.70 1.91
CA ALA A 60 10.72 1.58 2.28
C ALA A 60 12.19 1.83 1.96
N ASN A 61 12.47 2.56 0.87
CA ASN A 61 13.82 2.97 0.47
C ASN A 61 14.29 4.28 1.14
N SER A 62 13.51 4.83 2.07
CA SER A 62 13.81 6.11 2.75
C SER A 62 13.95 7.29 1.77
N ASP A 63 13.24 7.27 0.64
CA ASP A 63 13.24 8.34 -0.36
C ASP A 63 12.32 9.50 0.05
N ALA A 64 12.79 10.30 1.00
CA ALA A 64 12.09 11.51 1.44
C ALA A 64 11.94 12.54 0.30
N ALA A 65 12.86 12.55 -0.67
CA ALA A 65 12.80 13.48 -1.80
C ALA A 65 11.60 13.20 -2.70
N TYR A 66 11.23 11.93 -2.86
CA TYR A 66 10.00 11.54 -3.57
C TYR A 66 8.76 12.05 -2.83
N ILE A 67 8.70 11.86 -1.51
CA ILE A 67 7.55 12.24 -0.69
C ILE A 67 7.37 13.76 -0.62
N THR A 68 8.46 14.55 -0.65
CA THR A 68 8.40 16.03 -0.67
C THR A 68 7.74 16.60 -1.92
N LYS A 69 7.58 15.84 -2.99
CA LYS A 69 6.84 16.27 -4.19
C LYS A 69 5.34 16.42 -3.93
N ALA A 70 4.83 15.83 -2.86
CA ALA A 70 3.42 15.94 -2.49
C ALA A 70 3.10 17.37 -2.00
N SER A 71 2.00 17.92 -2.52
CA SER A 71 1.54 19.25 -2.13
C SER A 71 1.26 19.33 -0.63
N GLY A 72 1.79 20.34 0.04
CA GLY A 72 1.61 20.53 1.48
C GLY A 72 2.49 19.64 2.37
N VAL A 73 3.42 18.88 1.80
CA VAL A 73 4.37 18.06 2.55
C VAL A 73 5.75 18.68 2.49
N GLY A 74 6.20 19.24 3.61
CA GLY A 74 7.55 19.79 3.75
C GLY A 74 8.61 18.74 3.99
N LYS A 75 9.90 19.13 3.84
CA LYS A 75 11.05 18.25 4.02
C LYS A 75 11.01 17.49 5.36
N LYS A 76 10.78 18.19 6.47
CA LYS A 76 10.71 17.58 7.82
C LYS A 76 9.59 16.53 7.92
N SER A 77 8.43 16.80 7.33
CA SER A 77 7.30 15.85 7.32
C SER A 77 7.62 14.63 6.46
N ALA A 78 8.24 14.82 5.29
CA ALA A 78 8.66 13.73 4.43
C ALA A 78 9.72 12.83 5.10
N GLU A 79 10.73 13.42 5.73
CA GLU A 79 11.75 12.69 6.51
C GLU A 79 11.09 11.88 7.64
N ARG A 80 10.12 12.46 8.34
CA ARG A 80 9.39 11.74 9.39
C ARG A 80 8.56 10.58 8.82
N VAL A 81 7.89 10.76 7.68
CA VAL A 81 7.14 9.69 7.01
C VAL A 81 8.04 8.48 6.74
N VAL A 82 9.22 8.70 6.14
CA VAL A 82 10.11 7.58 5.83
C VAL A 82 10.70 6.94 7.08
N VAL A 83 11.03 7.72 8.12
CA VAL A 83 11.54 7.16 9.39
C VAL A 83 10.48 6.36 10.14
N ASP A 84 9.26 6.89 10.27
CA ASP A 84 8.21 6.26 11.06
C ASP A 84 7.57 5.04 10.36
N LEU A 85 7.64 4.98 9.03
CA LEU A 85 6.92 3.99 8.23
C LEU A 85 7.80 3.00 7.47
N SER A 86 9.10 3.20 7.33
CA SER A 86 9.98 2.29 6.56
C SER A 86 9.82 0.82 6.97
N ASP A 87 9.81 0.55 8.27
CA ASP A 87 9.66 -0.80 8.81
C ASP A 87 8.22 -1.34 8.76
N LYS A 88 7.24 -0.44 8.61
CA LYS A 88 5.81 -0.79 8.64
C LYS A 88 5.24 -1.07 7.26
N VAL A 89 5.85 -0.53 6.21
CA VAL A 89 5.39 -0.72 4.82
C VAL A 89 5.96 -1.99 4.17
N GLY A 90 6.84 -2.71 4.86
CA GLY A 90 7.51 -3.92 4.37
C GLY A 90 8.77 -3.62 3.55
N LEU A 91 9.49 -4.68 3.18
CA LEU A 91 10.73 -4.57 2.42
C LEU A 91 10.50 -3.93 1.05
N PRO A 92 11.46 -3.12 0.55
CA PRO A 92 11.39 -2.59 -0.80
C PRO A 92 11.45 -3.73 -1.81
N THR A 93 10.52 -3.77 -2.74
CA THR A 93 10.67 -4.62 -3.91
C THR A 93 11.76 -4.01 -4.79
N HIS A 94 12.86 -4.74 -4.96
CA HIS A 94 13.92 -4.30 -5.84
C HIS A 94 13.43 -4.31 -7.30
N TYR A 95 13.19 -3.14 -7.85
CA TYR A 95 13.18 -2.96 -9.30
C TYR A 95 14.63 -3.07 -9.83
N GLY A 96 15.15 -4.28 -9.85
CA GLY A 96 16.40 -4.61 -10.52
C GLY A 96 16.12 -4.97 -11.96
N SER A 97 16.56 -4.09 -12.88
CA SER A 97 16.73 -4.29 -14.32
C SER A 97 15.54 -4.82 -15.13
N ALA A 98 14.94 -3.87 -15.86
CA ALA A 98 14.40 -3.99 -17.22
C ALA A 98 13.98 -5.39 -17.72
N GLU A 99 12.73 -5.73 -17.46
CA GLU A 99 11.80 -6.31 -18.41
C GLU A 99 10.41 -5.87 -17.97
N PRO A 100 9.51 -5.47 -18.86
CA PRO A 100 8.19 -5.06 -18.48
C PRO A 100 7.36 -6.28 -18.08
N VAL A 101 7.43 -6.66 -16.81
CA VAL A 101 6.40 -7.56 -16.24
C VAL A 101 5.14 -6.74 -16.06
N GLN A 102 4.57 -6.37 -17.16
CA GLN A 102 3.33 -5.63 -17.30
C GLN A 102 2.10 -6.52 -16.98
N ALA A 103 2.32 -7.68 -16.36
CA ALA A 103 1.28 -8.69 -16.14
C ALA A 103 0.97 -9.02 -14.66
N ALA A 104 1.58 -8.40 -13.67
CA ALA A 104 1.49 -8.93 -12.31
C ALA A 104 1.00 -7.98 -11.22
N LEU A 105 0.62 -6.75 -11.51
CA LEU A 105 0.03 -5.87 -10.49
C LEU A 105 -1.30 -5.31 -11.00
N ASN A 106 -2.25 -6.19 -11.26
CA ASN A 106 -3.65 -5.83 -11.11
C ASN A 106 -3.84 -5.48 -9.63
N THR A 107 -3.84 -4.18 -9.31
CA THR A 107 -4.19 -3.65 -7.98
C THR A 107 -5.63 -4.02 -7.57
N ASN A 108 -6.33 -4.78 -8.39
CA ASN A 108 -7.63 -5.40 -8.16
C ASN A 108 -7.53 -6.93 -7.98
N ASP A 109 -6.38 -7.47 -7.58
CA ASP A 109 -6.26 -8.90 -7.30
C ASP A 109 -6.93 -9.24 -5.97
N GLU A 110 -8.11 -9.84 -6.05
CA GLU A 110 -8.91 -10.24 -4.88
C GLU A 110 -8.15 -11.17 -3.92
N ALA A 111 -7.23 -12.00 -4.41
CA ALA A 111 -6.42 -12.87 -3.56
C ALA A 111 -5.39 -12.07 -2.76
N LEU A 112 -4.79 -11.04 -3.37
CA LEU A 112 -3.89 -10.12 -2.69
C LEU A 112 -4.63 -9.33 -1.60
N GLU A 113 -5.80 -8.78 -1.94
CA GLU A 113 -6.66 -8.06 -0.99
C GLU A 113 -7.07 -8.95 0.19
N ALA A 114 -7.43 -10.19 -0.06
CA ALA A 114 -7.85 -11.13 0.98
C ALA A 114 -6.69 -11.48 1.91
N LEU A 115 -5.48 -11.73 1.41
CA LEU A 115 -4.29 -11.97 2.23
C LEU A 115 -3.95 -10.74 3.10
N MET A 116 -4.05 -9.55 2.54
CA MET A 116 -3.86 -8.31 3.29
C MET A 116 -4.93 -8.13 4.37
N ALA A 117 -6.17 -8.52 4.12
CA ALA A 117 -7.25 -8.51 5.11
C ALA A 117 -6.98 -9.51 6.26
N LEU A 118 -6.27 -10.61 5.99
CA LEU A 118 -5.80 -11.58 6.98
C LEU A 118 -4.56 -11.11 7.76
N GLY A 119 -4.08 -9.88 7.53
CA GLY A 119 -2.96 -9.29 8.25
C GLY A 119 -1.60 -9.41 7.58
N TYR A 120 -1.52 -9.94 6.36
CA TYR A 120 -0.28 -9.96 5.60
C TYR A 120 0.12 -8.55 5.16
N THR A 121 1.41 -8.24 5.17
CA THR A 121 1.91 -7.03 4.48
C THR A 121 1.74 -7.20 2.98
N LEU A 122 1.74 -6.10 2.22
CA LEU A 122 1.67 -6.17 0.76
C LEU A 122 2.83 -7.01 0.19
N ALA A 123 4.03 -6.87 0.75
CA ALA A 123 5.20 -7.64 0.34
C ALA A 123 5.04 -9.14 0.63
N ASP A 124 4.57 -9.49 1.83
CA ASP A 124 4.33 -10.90 2.20
C ASP A 124 3.22 -11.52 1.35
N ALA A 125 2.14 -10.79 1.10
CA ALA A 125 1.02 -11.26 0.28
C ALA A 125 1.44 -11.46 -1.18
N THR A 126 2.23 -10.55 -1.75
CA THR A 126 2.79 -10.68 -3.09
C THR A 126 3.72 -11.89 -3.19
N THR A 127 4.62 -12.05 -2.22
CA THR A 127 5.54 -13.19 -2.17
C THR A 127 4.79 -14.52 -1.99
N ALA A 128 3.74 -14.54 -1.17
CA ALA A 128 2.92 -15.73 -0.97
C ALA A 128 2.14 -16.15 -2.22
N LEU A 129 1.79 -15.21 -3.08
CA LEU A 129 1.11 -15.43 -4.35
C LEU A 129 2.07 -15.69 -5.51
N ASP A 130 3.37 -15.46 -5.30
CA ASP A 130 4.38 -15.70 -6.34
C ASP A 130 4.46 -17.20 -6.68
N GLY A 131 4.45 -17.49 -7.98
CA GLY A 131 4.43 -18.87 -8.49
C GLY A 131 3.06 -19.56 -8.48
N ILE A 132 1.99 -18.91 -8.03
CA ILE A 132 0.63 -19.43 -8.11
C ILE A 132 -0.04 -18.94 -9.40
N ASP A 133 -0.64 -19.88 -10.15
CA ASP A 133 -1.33 -19.55 -11.42
C ASP A 133 -2.41 -18.48 -11.20
N PRO A 134 -2.29 -17.30 -11.82
CA PRO A 134 -3.25 -16.21 -11.68
C PRO A 134 -4.65 -16.53 -12.23
N LYS A 135 -4.78 -17.61 -13.03
CA LYS A 135 -6.06 -18.07 -13.57
C LYS A 135 -6.87 -18.93 -12.61
N LEU A 136 -6.28 -19.36 -11.51
CA LEU A 136 -7.00 -20.11 -10.47
C LEU A 136 -8.05 -19.23 -9.78
N PRO A 137 -9.16 -19.82 -9.31
CA PRO A 137 -10.13 -19.11 -8.48
C PRO A 137 -9.47 -18.49 -7.24
N THR A 138 -9.94 -17.32 -6.82
CA THR A 138 -9.39 -16.54 -5.71
C THR A 138 -9.21 -17.37 -4.42
N ASN A 139 -10.21 -18.19 -4.08
CA ASN A 139 -10.17 -19.07 -2.90
C ASN A 139 -9.05 -20.13 -2.96
N GLN A 140 -8.77 -20.68 -4.14
CA GLN A 140 -7.69 -21.65 -4.33
C GLN A 140 -6.34 -20.97 -4.24
N ARG A 141 -6.17 -19.79 -4.85
CA ARG A 141 -4.95 -19.00 -4.76
C ARG A 141 -4.62 -18.63 -3.34
N ILE A 142 -5.59 -18.20 -2.54
CA ILE A 142 -5.42 -17.92 -1.11
C ILE A 142 -4.99 -19.17 -0.35
N THR A 143 -5.65 -20.30 -0.60
CA THR A 143 -5.33 -21.56 0.08
C THR A 143 -3.92 -22.04 -0.21
N GLU A 144 -3.46 -21.92 -1.46
CA GLU A 144 -2.09 -22.28 -1.85
C GLU A 144 -1.05 -21.32 -1.27
N ALA A 145 -1.33 -20.02 -1.27
CA ALA A 145 -0.47 -19.03 -0.66
C ALA A 145 -0.27 -19.29 0.85
N LEU A 146 -1.33 -19.65 1.55
CA LEU A 146 -1.26 -19.99 2.97
C LEU A 146 -0.49 -21.29 3.25
N LYS A 147 -0.54 -22.29 2.35
CA LYS A 147 0.21 -23.55 2.46
C LYS A 147 1.71 -23.37 2.23
N ASN A 148 2.10 -22.50 1.31
CA ASN A 148 3.50 -22.28 0.96
C ASN A 148 4.33 -21.64 2.10
N ARG A 149 3.69 -21.03 3.08
CA ARG A 149 4.34 -20.44 4.26
C ARG A 149 4.58 -21.43 5.42
N GLY A 150 4.11 -22.65 5.30
CA GLY A 150 4.26 -23.72 6.33
C GLY A 150 5.52 -24.57 6.16
N LYS A 151 6.42 -24.18 5.25
CA LYS A 151 7.74 -24.82 5.05
C LYS A 151 8.87 -23.80 5.30
#